data_a2c268017ab9fd8fb687fd77877a6a24
#
_entry.id   a2c268017ab9fd8fb687fd77877a6a24
#
_cell.length_a   1.000
_cell.length_b   1.000
_cell.length_c   1.000
_cell.angle_alpha   90.00
_cell.angle_beta   90.00
_cell.angle_gamma   90.00
#
_symmetry.space_group_name_H-M   'P 1'
#
loop_
_entity.id
_entity.type
_entity.pdbx_description
1 polymer ?
#
loop_
_entity_poly.entity_id
_entity_poly.type
_entity_poly.pdbx_seq_one_letter_code
_entity_poly.pdbx_strand_id
1 'polypeptide(L)'
;MNKKIVIAIVALVALVGIFLGIFFLTKPETQQGAKQITVIVVHKDGTQKTFTYHTDEEYLDKVLIAEGLMEGHDDQYGLVIDKVDGEAAIWDVDKAYWSLYIGEEYATTGISMTQVHDGTTYKLVYETFSE
;
A
#
# COMPACT_ATOMS: atom_id res chain seq x y z
N MET A 1 6.13 20.45 40.35
CA MET A 1 5.72 20.38 38.94
C MET A 1 4.43 21.16 38.74
N ASN A 2 4.35 21.96 37.70
CA ASN A 2 3.19 22.79 37.43
C ASN A 2 2.00 21.89 37.08
N LYS A 3 0.82 22.17 37.66
CA LYS A 3 -0.41 21.40 37.41
C LYS A 3 -0.76 21.35 35.93
N LYS A 4 -0.52 22.43 35.19
CA LYS A 4 -0.79 22.50 33.75
C LYS A 4 0.07 21.51 32.96
N ILE A 5 1.32 21.34 33.35
CA ILE A 5 2.23 20.37 32.69
C ILE A 5 1.78 18.94 32.98
N VAL A 6 1.38 18.66 34.22
CA VAL A 6 0.88 17.35 34.61
C VAL A 6 -0.39 16.98 33.82
N ILE A 7 -1.33 17.92 33.72
CA ILE A 7 -2.57 17.72 32.95
C ILE A 7 -2.25 17.46 31.47
N ALA A 8 -1.32 18.20 30.88
CA ALA A 8 -0.92 18.03 29.49
C ALA A 8 -0.30 16.64 29.25
N ILE A 9 0.54 16.15 30.14
CA ILE A 9 1.16 14.84 30.05
C ILE A 9 0.11 13.74 30.18
N VAL A 10 -0.81 13.85 31.13
CA VAL A 10 -1.89 12.88 31.32
C VAL A 10 -2.80 12.85 30.09
N ALA A 11 -3.14 14.00 29.52
CA ALA A 11 -3.97 14.08 28.33
C ALA A 11 -3.28 13.42 27.14
N LEU A 12 -1.98 13.63 26.98
CA LEU A 12 -1.20 13.01 25.90
C LEU A 12 -1.16 11.50 26.03
N VAL A 13 -0.90 10.98 27.24
CA VAL A 13 -0.87 9.54 27.49
C VAL A 13 -2.24 8.92 27.23
N ALA A 14 -3.32 9.59 27.65
CA ALA A 14 -4.68 9.11 27.40
C ALA A 14 -5.01 9.04 25.91
N LEU A 15 -4.60 10.05 25.12
CA LEU A 15 -4.80 10.04 23.67
C LEU A 15 -4.07 8.88 23.01
N VAL A 16 -2.81 8.65 23.37
CA VAL A 16 -2.02 7.55 22.83
C VAL A 16 -2.65 6.21 23.22
N GLY A 17 -3.10 6.06 24.46
CA GLY A 17 -3.78 4.86 24.92
C GLY A 17 -5.07 4.57 24.17
N ILE A 18 -5.89 5.58 23.93
CA ILE A 18 -7.13 5.45 23.17
C ILE A 18 -6.84 5.03 21.73
N PHE A 19 -5.84 5.66 21.13
CA PHE A 19 -5.44 5.38 19.74
C PHE A 19 -4.98 3.93 19.58
N LEU A 20 -4.12 3.47 20.49
CA LEU A 20 -3.64 2.08 20.48
C LEU A 20 -4.77 1.10 20.79
N GLY A 21 -5.66 1.44 21.71
CA GLY A 21 -6.81 0.62 22.05
C GLY A 21 -7.75 0.41 20.84
N ILE A 22 -8.04 1.47 20.12
CA ILE A 22 -8.86 1.38 18.90
C ILE A 22 -8.15 0.51 17.86
N PHE A 23 -6.86 0.67 17.69
CA PHE A 23 -6.07 -0.12 16.75
C PHE A 23 -6.14 -1.61 17.08
N PHE A 24 -5.96 -1.99 18.36
CA PHE A 24 -6.02 -3.38 18.76
C PHE A 24 -7.41 -3.98 18.70
N LEU A 25 -8.45 -3.20 19.00
CA LEU A 25 -9.83 -3.67 19.00
C LEU A 25 -10.39 -3.84 17.59
N THR A 26 -10.03 -2.95 16.66
CA THR A 26 -10.59 -3.00 15.31
C THR A 26 -9.85 -3.95 14.39
N LYS A 27 -8.55 -4.12 14.60
CA LYS A 27 -7.70 -4.90 13.71
C LYS A 27 -8.15 -6.36 13.54
N PRO A 28 -8.43 -7.12 14.61
CA PRO A 28 -8.86 -8.52 14.46
C PRO A 28 -10.26 -8.68 13.90
N GLU A 29 -11.12 -7.68 14.03
CA GLU A 29 -12.52 -7.77 13.64
C GLU A 29 -12.80 -7.32 12.22
N THR A 30 -12.02 -6.34 11.72
CA THR A 30 -12.28 -5.70 10.44
C THR A 30 -11.38 -6.16 9.31
N GLN A 31 -10.25 -6.78 9.63
CA GLN A 31 -9.31 -7.23 8.62
C GLN A 31 -9.28 -8.74 8.57
N GLN A 32 -9.58 -9.28 7.38
CA GLN A 32 -9.60 -10.70 7.13
C GLN A 32 -8.33 -11.09 6.40
N GLY A 33 -7.82 -12.28 6.73
CA GLY A 33 -6.66 -12.82 6.07
C GLY A 33 -5.50 -13.08 7.00
N ALA A 34 -4.78 -14.17 6.73
CA ALA A 34 -3.65 -14.63 7.54
C ALA A 34 -2.36 -13.88 7.24
N LYS A 35 -2.25 -13.31 6.06
CA LYS A 35 -1.04 -12.60 5.63
C LYS A 35 -1.22 -11.10 5.81
N GLN A 36 -0.21 -10.46 6.37
CA GLN A 36 -0.16 -9.01 6.49
C GLN A 36 0.92 -8.49 5.57
N ILE A 37 0.56 -7.56 4.69
CA ILE A 37 1.50 -6.93 3.77
C ILE A 37 1.43 -5.42 3.89
N THR A 38 2.52 -4.76 3.52
CA THR A 38 2.60 -3.30 3.43
C THR A 38 2.78 -2.92 1.97
N VAL A 39 2.03 -1.94 1.51
CA VAL A 39 2.13 -1.43 0.15
C VAL A 39 2.45 0.06 0.22
N ILE A 40 3.56 0.45 -0.37
CA ILE A 40 3.98 1.84 -0.46
C ILE A 40 3.72 2.32 -1.88
N VAL A 41 2.99 3.43 -2.02
CA VAL A 41 2.69 4.03 -3.32
C VAL A 41 3.46 5.34 -3.42
N VAL A 42 4.29 5.48 -4.46
CA VAL A 42 5.03 6.70 -4.74
C VAL A 42 4.43 7.35 -5.98
N HIS A 43 3.78 8.49 -5.80
CA HIS A 43 3.10 9.23 -6.84
C HIS A 43 4.08 10.05 -7.70
N LYS A 44 3.58 10.55 -8.82
CA LYS A 44 4.36 11.35 -9.77
C LYS A 44 5.06 12.55 -9.11
N ASP A 45 4.41 13.18 -8.13
CA ASP A 45 4.94 14.35 -7.43
C ASP A 45 5.92 13.97 -6.30
N GLY A 46 6.20 12.68 -6.10
CA GLY A 46 7.06 12.20 -5.05
C GLY A 46 6.35 11.91 -3.73
N THR A 47 5.05 12.17 -3.66
CA THR A 47 4.27 11.88 -2.45
C THR A 47 4.21 10.38 -2.23
N GLN A 48 4.46 9.94 -1.01
CA GLN A 48 4.40 8.53 -0.63
C GLN A 48 3.23 8.29 0.30
N LYS A 49 2.51 7.20 0.04
CA LYS A 49 1.45 6.72 0.92
C LYS A 49 1.73 5.27 1.27
N THR A 50 1.45 4.90 2.52
CA THR A 50 1.67 3.54 3.01
C THR A 50 0.33 2.93 3.39
N PHE A 51 0.08 1.74 2.87
CA PHE A 51 -1.13 0.98 3.13
C PHE A 51 -0.76 -0.36 3.75
N THR A 52 -1.55 -0.81 4.70
CA THR A 52 -1.39 -2.13 5.31
C THR A 52 -2.63 -2.94 5.03
N TYR A 53 -2.46 -4.12 4.47
CA TYR A 53 -3.57 -5.02 4.12
C TYR A 53 -3.38 -6.39 4.75
N HIS A 54 -4.50 -7.00 5.10
CA HIS A 54 -4.55 -8.40 5.53
C HIS A 54 -5.32 -9.17 4.47
N THR A 55 -4.77 -10.30 4.04
CA THR A 55 -5.35 -11.02 2.92
C THR A 55 -5.01 -12.51 2.97
N ASP A 56 -5.89 -13.32 2.39
CA ASP A 56 -5.62 -14.72 2.09
C ASP A 56 -5.28 -14.94 0.63
N GLU A 57 -5.30 -13.89 -0.19
CA GLU A 57 -5.02 -13.99 -1.62
C GLU A 57 -3.58 -14.45 -1.87
N GLU A 58 -3.41 -15.21 -2.93
CA GLU A 58 -2.11 -15.74 -3.31
C GLU A 58 -1.28 -14.74 -4.11
N TYR A 59 -1.95 -13.90 -4.93
CA TYR A 59 -1.28 -12.96 -5.83
C TYR A 59 -1.62 -11.52 -5.50
N LEU A 60 -0.62 -10.65 -5.66
CA LEU A 60 -0.70 -9.25 -5.24
C LEU A 60 -1.77 -8.44 -5.99
N ASP A 61 -1.95 -8.69 -7.30
CA ASP A 61 -2.97 -7.99 -8.08
C ASP A 61 -4.37 -8.17 -7.49
N LYS A 62 -4.66 -9.37 -7.02
CA LYS A 62 -5.97 -9.68 -6.43
C LYS A 62 -6.23 -8.87 -5.16
N VAL A 63 -5.20 -8.69 -4.34
CA VAL A 63 -5.30 -7.89 -3.12
C VAL A 63 -5.58 -6.43 -3.47
N LEU A 64 -4.80 -5.86 -4.36
CA LEU A 64 -4.87 -4.43 -4.66
C LEU A 64 -6.14 -4.06 -5.40
N ILE A 65 -6.64 -4.92 -6.26
CA ILE A 65 -7.92 -4.71 -6.95
C ILE A 65 -9.07 -4.82 -5.94
N ALA A 66 -9.05 -5.85 -5.08
CA ALA A 66 -10.08 -6.05 -4.08
C ALA A 66 -10.18 -4.88 -3.08
N GLU A 67 -9.03 -4.29 -2.73
CA GLU A 67 -8.97 -3.15 -1.81
C GLU A 67 -9.23 -1.81 -2.51
N GLY A 68 -9.43 -1.83 -3.82
CA GLY A 68 -9.70 -0.61 -4.59
C GLY A 68 -8.49 0.30 -4.78
N LEU A 69 -7.28 -0.20 -4.52
CA LEU A 69 -6.06 0.59 -4.66
C LEU A 69 -5.59 0.67 -6.11
N MET A 70 -5.84 -0.37 -6.89
CA MET A 70 -5.29 -0.52 -8.23
C MET A 70 -6.38 -0.84 -9.24
N GLU A 71 -6.25 -0.29 -10.44
CA GLU A 71 -7.03 -0.66 -11.60
C GLU A 71 -6.08 -1.05 -12.73
N GLY A 72 -6.47 -2.04 -13.53
CA GLY A 72 -5.66 -2.50 -14.64
C GLY A 72 -6.49 -3.25 -15.64
N HIS A 73 -5.84 -3.71 -16.70
CA HIS A 73 -6.48 -4.53 -17.72
C HIS A 73 -5.54 -5.65 -18.16
N ASP A 74 -6.11 -6.72 -18.66
CA ASP A 74 -5.33 -7.84 -19.16
C ASP A 74 -4.90 -7.59 -20.61
N ASP A 75 -3.65 -7.94 -20.91
CA ASP A 75 -3.16 -7.98 -22.29
C ASP A 75 -2.47 -9.33 -22.52
N GLN A 76 -1.78 -9.47 -23.66
CA GLN A 76 -1.14 -10.73 -24.03
C GLN A 76 0.00 -11.15 -23.11
N TYR A 77 0.52 -10.22 -22.31
CA TYR A 77 1.64 -10.46 -21.39
C TYR A 77 1.21 -10.53 -19.94
N GLY A 78 -0.08 -10.40 -19.65
CA GLY A 78 -0.63 -10.42 -18.30
C GLY A 78 -1.33 -9.13 -17.94
N LEU A 79 -1.44 -8.83 -16.66
CA LEU A 79 -2.14 -7.64 -16.18
C LEU A 79 -1.25 -6.41 -16.31
N VAL A 80 -1.79 -5.37 -16.96
CA VAL A 80 -1.15 -4.06 -17.07
C VAL A 80 -1.79 -3.14 -16.02
N ILE A 81 -0.97 -2.45 -15.23
CA ILE A 81 -1.46 -1.53 -14.22
C ILE A 81 -1.76 -0.18 -14.88
N ASP A 82 -3.00 0.26 -14.81
CA ASP A 82 -3.42 1.54 -15.38
C ASP A 82 -3.45 2.67 -14.36
N LYS A 83 -3.89 2.36 -13.13
CA LYS A 83 -4.10 3.38 -12.10
C LYS A 83 -3.78 2.79 -10.73
N VAL A 84 -3.10 3.56 -9.89
CA VAL A 84 -2.83 3.21 -8.50
C VAL A 84 -3.17 4.43 -7.64
N ASP A 85 -3.96 4.20 -6.58
CA ASP A 85 -4.36 5.24 -5.62
C ASP A 85 -4.88 6.50 -6.33
N GLY A 86 -5.70 6.28 -7.36
CA GLY A 86 -6.34 7.36 -8.10
C GLY A 86 -5.48 8.03 -9.18
N GLU A 87 -4.21 7.65 -9.31
CA GLU A 87 -3.32 8.25 -10.30
C GLU A 87 -3.06 7.30 -11.46
N ALA A 88 -3.41 7.73 -12.66
CA ALA A 88 -3.21 6.95 -13.87
C ALA A 88 -1.82 7.16 -14.45
N ALA A 89 -1.23 6.08 -14.97
CA ALA A 89 0.00 6.12 -15.74
C ALA A 89 -0.23 5.29 -17.00
N ILE A 90 -0.52 5.95 -18.10
CA ILE A 90 -0.85 5.31 -19.37
C ILE A 90 0.31 5.54 -20.33
N TRP A 91 0.94 4.47 -20.77
CA TRP A 91 2.14 4.57 -21.61
C TRP A 91 1.94 5.42 -22.86
N ASP A 92 0.84 5.20 -23.57
CA ASP A 92 0.57 5.89 -24.83
C ASP A 92 0.32 7.39 -24.66
N VAL A 93 -0.16 7.81 -23.49
CA VAL A 93 -0.54 9.19 -23.20
C VAL A 93 0.52 9.88 -22.36
N ASP A 94 0.93 9.24 -21.28
CA ASP A 94 1.78 9.85 -20.23
C ASP A 94 3.26 9.53 -20.38
N LYS A 95 3.60 8.55 -21.20
CA LYS A 95 4.93 7.96 -21.28
C LYS A 95 5.43 7.57 -19.88
N ALA A 96 4.51 6.99 -19.11
CA ALA A 96 4.75 6.62 -17.73
C ALA A 96 4.14 5.25 -17.44
N TYR A 97 4.59 4.64 -16.39
CA TYR A 97 4.10 3.34 -15.94
C TYR A 97 4.26 3.21 -14.43
N TRP A 98 3.50 2.28 -13.85
CA TRP A 98 3.66 1.92 -12.45
C TRP A 98 4.63 0.75 -12.36
N SER A 99 5.77 0.96 -11.73
CA SER A 99 6.75 -0.11 -11.51
C SER A 99 6.52 -0.75 -10.16
N LEU A 100 6.84 -2.04 -10.07
CA LEU A 100 6.66 -2.82 -8.85
C LEU A 100 8.03 -3.18 -8.26
N TYR A 101 8.16 -2.95 -6.97
CA TYR A 101 9.33 -3.39 -6.19
C TYR A 101 8.87 -4.31 -5.08
N ILE A 102 9.65 -5.32 -4.80
CA ILE A 102 9.48 -6.21 -3.66
C ILE A 102 10.60 -5.88 -2.68
N GLY A 103 10.24 -5.21 -1.59
CA GLY A 103 11.26 -4.59 -0.73
C GLY A 103 12.00 -3.52 -1.49
N GLU A 104 13.30 -3.64 -1.61
CA GLU A 104 14.16 -2.70 -2.33
C GLU A 104 14.51 -3.17 -3.75
N GLU A 105 14.01 -4.35 -4.16
CA GLU A 105 14.37 -4.95 -5.44
C GLU A 105 13.27 -4.76 -6.47
N TYR A 106 13.66 -4.42 -7.69
CA TYR A 106 12.75 -4.33 -8.82
C TYR A 106 12.18 -5.72 -9.12
N ALA A 107 10.85 -5.80 -9.25
CA ALA A 107 10.20 -7.08 -9.53
C ALA A 107 10.52 -7.55 -10.94
N THR A 108 10.88 -8.82 -11.06
CA THR A 108 11.17 -9.45 -12.35
C THR A 108 9.94 -10.07 -13.00
N THR A 109 8.84 -10.15 -12.26
CA THR A 109 7.56 -10.70 -12.77
C THR A 109 6.50 -9.61 -12.73
N GLY A 110 5.45 -9.77 -13.54
CA GLY A 110 4.30 -8.88 -13.48
C GLY A 110 3.54 -9.03 -12.17
N ILE A 111 2.69 -8.06 -11.88
CA ILE A 111 1.97 -8.02 -10.61
C ILE A 111 1.01 -9.21 -10.45
N SER A 112 0.44 -9.71 -11.55
CA SER A 112 -0.44 -10.88 -11.52
C SER A 112 0.30 -12.19 -11.23
N MET A 113 1.63 -12.16 -11.32
CA MET A 113 2.49 -13.32 -11.03
C MET A 113 3.27 -13.15 -9.74
N THR A 114 3.08 -12.04 -9.04
CA THR A 114 3.77 -11.75 -7.79
C THR A 114 3.01 -12.37 -6.64
N GLN A 115 3.64 -13.30 -5.94
CA GLN A 115 3.02 -13.97 -4.80
C GLN A 115 3.02 -13.07 -3.57
N VAL A 116 1.95 -13.20 -2.79
CA VAL A 116 1.79 -12.48 -1.54
C VAL A 116 2.42 -13.31 -0.41
N HIS A 117 3.40 -12.72 0.27
CA HIS A 117 4.04 -13.34 1.43
C HIS A 117 3.83 -12.48 2.66
N ASP A 118 3.50 -13.14 3.77
CA ASP A 118 3.28 -12.46 5.04
C ASP A 118 4.52 -11.66 5.46
N GLY A 119 4.29 -10.42 5.90
CA GLY A 119 5.36 -9.55 6.38
C GLY A 119 6.14 -8.83 5.28
N THR A 120 5.76 -8.99 4.03
CA THR A 120 6.49 -8.39 2.91
C THR A 120 5.99 -6.97 2.63
N THR A 121 6.92 -6.10 2.22
CA THR A 121 6.62 -4.75 1.74
C THR A 121 6.72 -4.72 0.22
N TYR A 122 5.67 -4.25 -0.42
CA TYR A 122 5.62 -4.04 -1.86
C TYR A 122 5.54 -2.55 -2.13
N LYS A 123 6.17 -2.10 -3.22
CA LYS A 123 6.22 -0.70 -3.54
C LYS A 123 5.81 -0.49 -4.99
N LEU A 124 4.89 0.43 -5.20
CA LEU A 124 4.44 0.83 -6.53
C LEU A 124 4.92 2.26 -6.78
N VAL A 125 5.70 2.46 -7.82
CA VAL A 125 6.34 3.73 -8.12
C VAL A 125 5.91 4.23 -9.48
N TYR A 126 5.42 5.47 -9.53
CA TYR A 126 5.14 6.15 -10.79
C TYR A 126 6.47 6.52 -11.44
N GLU A 127 6.75 5.93 -12.58
CA GLU A 127 8.00 6.17 -13.30
C GLU A 127 7.71 6.68 -14.70
N THR A 128 8.46 7.68 -15.11
CA THR A 128 8.37 8.22 -16.45
C THR A 128 9.53 7.72 -17.30
N PHE A 129 9.25 7.47 -18.57
CA PHE A 129 10.29 7.15 -19.53
C PHE A 129 10.94 8.44 -19.99
N SER A 130 12.27 8.49 -19.86
CA SER A 130 13.05 9.61 -20.37
C SER A 130 14.17 9.06 -21.26
N GLU A 131 14.23 9.61 -22.44
CA GLU A 131 15.32 9.27 -23.37
C GLU A 131 16.58 10.03 -23.04
#